data_1572b65575faec07f9b8eb4ac4e1a6d7
#
_entry.id   1572b65575faec07f9b8eb4ac4e1a6d7
#
_cell.length_a   1.000
_cell.length_b   1.000
_cell.length_c   1.000
_cell.angle_alpha   90.00
_cell.angle_beta   90.00
_cell.angle_gamma   90.00
#
_symmetry.space_group_name_H-M   'P 1'
#
loop_
_entity.id
_entity.type
_entity.pdbx_description
1 polymer ?
#
loop_
_entity_poly.entity_id
_entity_poly.type
_entity_poly.pdbx_seq_one_letter_code
_entity_poly.pdbx_strand_id
1 'polypeptide(L)'
;MKRVAFLFNHDGAHQVRHSASVIAPLAALGFDVTVLATSDMLITAVRAVVPDGARCSFVRLELPAWHRPLVSAANLVMPFGRLDALFTHRDVLRGFDALVVTESTSLFLKRLPGFSAIKFIRVDHGAGDRSIGYGRAFAGNDLVIVAGEKQRRRFLAAGLLRPDQIAVAGYPKFDTVDLTHKPKLFADHKPVVLYNPHPEARLSSWYGLGRDVLEFFYASRDYNLIFAPHVMLFRRRLHISPEFRAARWRRDIPAKYRDCPHMLIDTGSAASLDMTYTRAADIYLGDVSSQVYEFLIRPRPCVFLNAHGAAWRGNPDYAFWNCGLVVERVDDLRPALAADHATYRPAQEAAVRDTFSVGELPASTRAADAVAQYLTRM
;
A
#
# COMPACT_ATOMS: atom_id res chain seq x y z
N MET A 1 -14.84 25.99 13.89
CA MET A 1 -14.32 25.18 12.76
C MET A 1 -13.56 24.01 13.35
N LYS A 2 -13.85 22.74 12.96
CA LYS A 2 -13.13 21.58 13.51
C LYS A 2 -11.74 21.47 12.89
N ARG A 3 -10.75 21.14 13.75
CA ARG A 3 -9.33 21.01 13.40
C ARG A 3 -9.00 19.54 13.12
N VAL A 4 -8.55 19.22 11.91
CA VAL A 4 -8.24 17.86 11.47
C VAL A 4 -6.78 17.76 11.07
N ALA A 5 -6.03 16.85 11.69
CA ALA A 5 -4.66 16.57 11.28
C ALA A 5 -4.56 15.30 10.44
N PHE A 6 -3.88 15.39 9.30
CA PHE A 6 -3.39 14.22 8.55
C PHE A 6 -1.99 13.87 9.05
N LEU A 7 -1.87 12.75 9.73
CA LEU A 7 -0.63 12.33 10.38
C LEU A 7 0.14 11.32 9.53
N PHE A 8 1.25 11.76 8.98
CA PHE A 8 2.20 10.94 8.22
C PHE A 8 3.39 10.57 9.11
N ASN A 9 3.27 9.46 9.81
CA ASN A 9 4.27 8.93 10.72
C ASN A 9 4.80 7.59 10.21
N HIS A 10 5.38 7.61 9.01
CA HIS A 10 5.83 6.42 8.28
C HIS A 10 7.34 6.43 8.05
N ASP A 11 7.91 5.23 7.93
CA ASP A 11 9.31 5.09 7.54
C ASP A 11 9.55 5.30 6.04
N GLY A 12 8.51 5.38 5.21
CA GLY A 12 8.59 5.57 3.77
C GLY A 12 7.30 6.15 3.19
N ALA A 13 7.36 6.72 1.99
CA ALA A 13 6.26 7.44 1.36
C ALA A 13 5.16 6.54 0.75
N HIS A 14 5.28 5.21 0.83
CA HIS A 14 4.36 4.28 0.15
C HIS A 14 2.89 4.40 0.59
N GLN A 15 2.62 4.92 1.79
CA GLN A 15 1.25 5.10 2.27
C GLN A 15 0.68 6.51 2.02
N VAL A 16 1.51 7.48 1.62
CA VAL A 16 1.11 8.89 1.48
C VAL A 16 -0.05 9.05 0.48
N ARG A 17 0.06 8.46 -0.70
CA ARG A 17 -0.95 8.63 -1.77
C ARG A 17 -2.33 8.07 -1.43
N HIS A 18 -2.44 7.24 -0.39
CA HIS A 18 -3.73 6.67 0.03
C HIS A 18 -4.61 7.68 0.79
N SER A 19 -4.02 8.70 1.42
CA SER A 19 -4.77 9.69 2.20
C SER A 19 -4.50 11.14 1.82
N ALA A 20 -3.35 11.45 1.20
CA ALA A 20 -2.98 12.84 0.88
C ALA A 20 -3.95 13.52 -0.09
N SER A 21 -4.54 12.77 -1.04
CA SER A 21 -5.55 13.32 -1.96
C SER A 21 -6.87 13.73 -1.28
N VAL A 22 -7.13 13.25 -0.05
CA VAL A 22 -8.32 13.60 0.74
C VAL A 22 -8.19 14.98 1.39
N ILE A 23 -6.97 15.51 1.52
CA ILE A 23 -6.65 16.78 2.21
C ILE A 23 -7.38 17.97 1.58
N ALA A 24 -7.20 18.18 0.29
CA ALA A 24 -7.77 19.32 -0.42
C ALA A 24 -9.30 19.31 -0.45
N PRO A 25 -9.98 18.19 -0.77
CA PRO A 25 -11.44 18.11 -0.66
C PRO A 25 -11.96 18.39 0.75
N LEU A 26 -11.31 17.87 1.80
CA LEU A 26 -11.74 18.13 3.18
C LEU A 26 -11.56 19.59 3.59
N ALA A 27 -10.47 20.22 3.18
CA ALA A 27 -10.24 21.66 3.40
C ALA A 27 -11.29 22.52 2.66
N ALA A 28 -11.70 22.11 1.45
CA ALA A 28 -12.76 22.78 0.69
C ALA A 28 -14.13 22.70 1.38
N LEU A 29 -14.38 21.68 2.19
CA LEU A 29 -15.58 21.55 3.03
C LEU A 29 -15.56 22.43 4.29
N GLY A 30 -14.55 23.28 4.47
CA GLY A 30 -14.45 24.25 5.57
C GLY A 30 -13.83 23.72 6.85
N PHE A 31 -13.09 22.60 6.80
CA PHE A 31 -12.30 22.11 7.94
C PHE A 31 -10.94 22.83 8.01
N ASP A 32 -10.42 23.03 9.22
CA ASP A 32 -9.04 23.48 9.43
C ASP A 32 -8.11 22.28 9.34
N VAL A 33 -7.45 22.13 8.20
CA VAL A 33 -6.65 20.93 7.88
C VAL A 33 -5.17 21.23 8.06
N THR A 34 -4.50 20.41 8.88
CA THR A 34 -3.05 20.43 9.09
C THR A 34 -2.42 19.10 8.69
N VAL A 35 -1.36 19.17 7.91
CA VAL A 35 -0.48 18.04 7.60
C VAL A 35 0.62 17.97 8.65
N LEU A 36 0.69 16.85 9.38
CA LEU A 36 1.74 16.56 10.34
C LEU A 36 2.63 15.44 9.79
N ALA A 37 3.92 15.69 9.63
CA ALA A 37 4.84 14.70 9.07
C ALA A 37 6.16 14.63 9.85
N THR A 38 6.70 13.43 10.01
CA THR A 38 7.93 13.16 10.78
C THR A 38 9.22 13.33 9.98
N SER A 39 9.13 13.63 8.67
CA SER A 39 10.31 13.85 7.82
C SER A 39 10.01 14.76 6.63
N ASP A 40 11.04 15.41 6.08
CA ASP A 40 10.91 16.22 4.85
C ASP A 40 10.53 15.38 3.64
N MET A 41 11.00 14.14 3.57
CA MET A 41 10.60 13.19 2.53
C MET A 41 9.07 13.01 2.51
N LEU A 42 8.43 12.89 3.67
CA LEU A 42 6.97 12.76 3.76
C LEU A 42 6.26 14.06 3.39
N ILE A 43 6.77 15.22 3.83
CA ILE A 43 6.24 16.52 3.43
C ILE A 43 6.30 16.68 1.90
N THR A 44 7.44 16.40 1.31
CA THR A 44 7.62 16.45 -0.15
C THR A 44 6.66 15.50 -0.88
N ALA A 45 6.51 14.29 -0.37
CA ALA A 45 5.58 13.30 -0.95
C ALA A 45 4.10 13.75 -0.85
N VAL A 46 3.70 14.40 0.25
CA VAL A 46 2.34 14.96 0.39
C VAL A 46 2.15 16.14 -0.55
N ARG A 47 3.12 17.07 -0.61
CA ARG A 47 3.07 18.23 -1.53
C ARG A 47 2.98 17.83 -3.00
N ALA A 48 3.55 16.69 -3.38
CA ALA A 48 3.44 16.16 -4.74
C ALA A 48 2.01 15.67 -5.10
N VAL A 49 1.12 15.53 -4.12
CA VAL A 49 -0.27 15.06 -4.29
C VAL A 49 -1.27 16.17 -4.04
N VAL A 50 -1.02 17.02 -3.04
CA VAL A 50 -1.92 18.11 -2.65
C VAL A 50 -1.75 19.27 -3.63
N PRO A 51 -2.82 19.79 -4.27
CA PRO A 51 -2.73 20.93 -5.17
C PRO A 51 -2.20 22.21 -4.47
N ASP A 52 -1.42 23.03 -5.20
CA ASP A 52 -0.81 24.29 -4.70
C ASP A 52 -1.92 25.25 -4.28
N GLY A 53 -2.97 25.34 -4.23
CA GLY A 53 -4.00 26.25 -3.73
C GLY A 53 -4.82 25.69 -2.56
N ALA A 54 -4.51 24.49 -2.12
CA ALA A 54 -5.24 23.85 -1.04
C ALA A 54 -5.02 24.61 0.31
N ARG A 55 -6.11 24.92 1.00
CA ARG A 55 -6.08 25.62 2.30
C ARG A 55 -5.70 24.63 3.41
N CYS A 56 -4.43 24.24 3.49
CA CYS A 56 -3.91 23.39 4.56
C CYS A 56 -2.56 23.88 5.03
N SER A 57 -2.26 23.67 6.30
CA SER A 57 -0.95 23.98 6.88
C SER A 57 -0.07 22.73 6.95
N PHE A 58 1.26 22.93 6.98
CA PHE A 58 2.24 21.85 7.09
C PHE A 58 3.10 22.07 8.33
N VAL A 59 3.20 21.06 9.17
CA VAL A 59 4.02 21.07 10.38
C VAL A 59 4.92 19.84 10.39
N ARG A 60 6.21 20.06 10.53
CA ARG A 60 7.19 18.99 10.73
C ARG A 60 7.27 18.64 12.21
N LEU A 61 7.11 17.34 12.50
CA LEU A 61 7.29 16.78 13.84
C LEU A 61 8.74 16.31 13.99
N GLU A 62 9.61 17.23 14.44
CA GLU A 62 11.05 16.97 14.58
C GLU A 62 11.37 16.28 15.90
N LEU A 63 12.09 15.14 15.82
CA LEU A 63 12.66 14.54 17.01
C LEU A 63 13.93 15.29 17.46
N PRO A 64 14.11 15.50 18.78
CA PRO A 64 15.34 16.05 19.31
C PRO A 64 16.58 15.29 18.81
N ALA A 65 17.66 16.00 18.52
CA ALA A 65 18.86 15.41 17.92
C ALA A 65 19.44 14.25 18.75
N TRP A 66 19.35 14.35 20.07
CA TRP A 66 19.84 13.33 21.00
C TRP A 66 19.01 12.03 21.03
N HIS A 67 17.75 12.03 20.52
CA HIS A 67 16.95 10.82 20.34
C HIS A 67 17.46 9.95 19.17
N ARG A 68 18.11 10.55 18.16
CA ARG A 68 18.47 9.86 16.92
C ARG A 68 19.32 8.59 17.11
N PRO A 69 20.37 8.55 17.94
CA PRO A 69 21.17 7.35 18.14
C PRO A 69 20.35 6.21 18.79
N LEU A 70 19.55 6.55 19.81
CA LEU A 70 18.72 5.57 20.54
C LEU A 70 17.62 5.00 19.63
N VAL A 71 16.94 5.87 18.88
CA VAL A 71 15.90 5.48 17.91
C VAL A 71 16.49 4.62 16.81
N SER A 72 17.68 4.93 16.30
CA SER A 72 18.33 4.14 15.25
C SER A 72 18.61 2.70 15.70
N ALA A 73 19.14 2.51 16.91
CA ALA A 73 19.39 1.19 17.47
C ALA A 73 18.07 0.41 17.75
N ALA A 74 17.09 1.08 18.35
CA ALA A 74 15.80 0.45 18.69
C ALA A 74 14.93 0.13 17.48
N ASN A 75 15.04 0.89 16.39
CA ASN A 75 14.32 0.64 15.12
C ASN A 75 14.75 -0.65 14.40
N LEU A 76 15.82 -1.31 14.85
CA LEU A 76 16.18 -2.65 14.36
C LEU A 76 15.15 -3.71 14.76
N VAL A 77 14.50 -3.54 15.92
CA VAL A 77 13.58 -4.54 16.50
C VAL A 77 12.11 -4.10 16.40
N MET A 78 11.82 -2.83 16.69
CA MET A 78 10.46 -2.28 16.70
C MET A 78 10.43 -0.88 16.05
N PRO A 79 9.29 -0.38 15.56
CA PRO A 79 9.17 0.98 14.99
C PRO A 79 9.21 2.05 16.11
N PHE A 80 10.26 2.07 16.90
CA PHE A 80 10.43 2.94 18.07
C PHE A 80 10.35 4.41 17.69
N GLY A 81 10.94 4.80 16.55
CA GLY A 81 10.90 6.17 16.07
C GLY A 81 9.49 6.70 15.84
N ARG A 82 8.57 5.84 15.44
CA ARG A 82 7.16 6.23 15.28
C ARG A 82 6.49 6.50 16.61
N LEU A 83 6.71 5.66 17.61
CA LEU A 83 6.17 5.84 18.96
C LEU A 83 6.79 7.05 19.65
N ASP A 84 8.09 7.25 19.51
CA ASP A 84 8.81 8.38 20.06
C ASP A 84 8.31 9.71 19.49
N ALA A 85 8.08 9.78 18.17
CA ALA A 85 7.49 10.96 17.54
C ALA A 85 6.09 11.27 18.09
N LEU A 86 5.24 10.27 18.26
CA LEU A 86 3.89 10.44 18.82
C LEU A 86 3.94 10.93 20.26
N PHE A 87 4.84 10.37 21.08
CA PHE A 87 4.96 10.75 22.47
C PHE A 87 5.56 12.13 22.65
N THR A 88 6.61 12.46 21.90
CA THR A 88 7.27 13.77 21.93
C THR A 88 6.34 14.90 21.54
N HIS A 89 5.50 14.68 20.52
CA HIS A 89 4.59 15.69 19.99
C HIS A 89 3.14 15.55 20.47
N ARG A 90 2.89 14.80 21.55
CA ARG A 90 1.54 14.55 22.08
C ARG A 90 0.75 15.83 22.36
N ASP A 91 1.40 16.92 22.78
CA ASP A 91 0.72 18.16 23.11
C ASP A 91 0.25 18.90 21.84
N VAL A 92 1.02 18.81 20.74
CA VAL A 92 0.59 19.30 19.43
C VAL A 92 -0.60 18.47 18.93
N LEU A 93 -0.53 17.13 19.06
CA LEU A 93 -1.56 16.20 18.61
C LEU A 93 -2.88 16.38 19.37
N ARG A 94 -2.84 16.76 20.66
CA ARG A 94 -4.04 17.10 21.46
C ARG A 94 -4.81 18.30 20.96
N GLY A 95 -4.19 19.17 20.17
CA GLY A 95 -4.83 20.35 19.62
C GLY A 95 -5.83 20.09 18.49
N PHE A 96 -6.11 18.85 18.12
CA PHE A 96 -6.99 18.49 16.99
C PHE A 96 -8.23 17.76 17.47
N ASP A 97 -9.34 17.94 16.74
CA ASP A 97 -10.59 17.20 16.97
C ASP A 97 -10.51 15.79 16.38
N ALA A 98 -9.72 15.62 15.30
CA ALA A 98 -9.51 14.34 14.63
C ALA A 98 -8.10 14.18 14.07
N LEU A 99 -7.60 12.94 14.10
CA LEU A 99 -6.36 12.51 13.45
C LEU A 99 -6.71 11.53 12.33
N VAL A 100 -6.40 11.90 11.09
CA VAL A 100 -6.52 11.02 9.93
C VAL A 100 -5.19 10.28 9.75
N VAL A 101 -5.23 8.96 9.78
CA VAL A 101 -4.06 8.08 9.75
C VAL A 101 -4.21 6.98 8.71
N THR A 102 -3.11 6.38 8.28
CA THR A 102 -3.11 5.20 7.40
C THR A 102 -2.58 3.95 8.09
N GLU A 103 -2.14 4.09 9.35
CA GLU A 103 -1.52 3.00 10.12
C GLU A 103 -2.12 2.90 11.54
N SER A 104 -1.80 1.85 12.28
CA SER A 104 -2.41 1.58 13.60
C SER A 104 -1.53 2.00 14.78
N THR A 105 -0.26 2.37 14.56
CA THR A 105 0.66 2.76 15.65
C THR A 105 0.14 3.98 16.40
N SER A 106 -0.50 4.92 15.68
CA SER A 106 -1.08 6.15 16.24
C SER A 106 -2.20 5.89 17.25
N LEU A 107 -2.86 4.72 17.21
CA LEU A 107 -3.88 4.35 18.19
C LEU A 107 -3.33 4.18 19.61
N PHE A 108 -2.00 4.06 19.76
CA PHE A 108 -1.37 4.12 21.08
C PHE A 108 -1.72 5.40 21.84
N LEU A 109 -1.89 6.52 21.15
CA LEU A 109 -2.26 7.80 21.74
C LEU A 109 -3.58 7.73 22.53
N LYS A 110 -4.55 6.89 22.12
CA LYS A 110 -5.82 6.72 22.86
C LYS A 110 -5.64 6.25 24.30
N ARG A 111 -4.48 5.68 24.62
CA ARG A 111 -4.14 5.24 25.99
C ARG A 111 -3.57 6.37 26.84
N LEU A 112 -3.26 7.51 26.23
CA LEU A 112 -2.68 8.66 26.93
C LEU A 112 -3.79 9.63 27.41
N PRO A 113 -3.59 10.31 28.55
CA PRO A 113 -4.51 11.34 29.01
C PRO A 113 -4.72 12.46 27.97
N GLY A 114 -5.96 12.91 27.81
CA GLY A 114 -6.31 13.99 26.89
C GLY A 114 -6.59 13.58 25.45
N PHE A 115 -6.56 12.26 25.13
CA PHE A 115 -6.87 11.76 23.78
C PHE A 115 -8.25 11.11 23.65
N SER A 116 -9.04 11.03 24.73
CA SER A 116 -10.34 10.35 24.73
C SER A 116 -11.39 11.03 23.84
N ALA A 117 -11.31 12.34 23.67
CA ALA A 117 -12.22 13.12 22.82
C ALA A 117 -11.79 13.14 21.34
N ILE A 118 -10.52 12.87 21.05
CA ILE A 118 -9.95 12.96 19.70
C ILE A 118 -10.39 11.76 18.89
N LYS A 119 -10.87 11.99 17.67
CA LYS A 119 -11.30 10.94 16.76
C LYS A 119 -10.15 10.41 15.91
N PHE A 120 -10.00 9.12 15.85
CA PHE A 120 -9.03 8.46 14.99
C PHE A 120 -9.73 7.91 13.75
N ILE A 121 -9.47 8.53 12.63
CA ILE A 121 -10.06 8.19 11.34
C ILE A 121 -8.98 7.53 10.50
N ARG A 122 -9.22 6.29 10.09
CA ARG A 122 -8.28 5.57 9.24
C ARG A 122 -8.72 5.61 7.78
N VAL A 123 -7.84 6.09 6.90
CA VAL A 123 -7.94 5.82 5.46
C VAL A 123 -7.07 4.61 5.19
N ASP A 124 -7.68 3.48 4.82
CA ASP A 124 -6.92 2.25 4.66
C ASP A 124 -6.01 2.30 3.43
N HIS A 125 -4.78 1.79 3.57
CA HIS A 125 -3.72 1.92 2.57
C HIS A 125 -3.54 0.67 1.70
N GLY A 126 -4.47 -0.26 1.74
CA GLY A 126 -4.43 -1.47 0.94
C GLY A 126 -5.82 -2.06 0.73
N ALA A 127 -5.96 -2.84 -0.31
CA ALA A 127 -7.20 -3.55 -0.63
C ALA A 127 -6.95 -5.07 -0.78
N GLY A 128 -5.92 -5.56 -0.07
CA GLY A 128 -5.51 -6.97 -0.12
C GLY A 128 -6.49 -7.92 0.54
N ASP A 129 -6.23 -9.21 0.35
CA ASP A 129 -7.09 -10.28 0.85
C ASP A 129 -6.64 -10.88 2.18
N ARG A 130 -5.37 -10.67 2.58
CA ARG A 130 -4.79 -11.33 3.74
C ARG A 130 -5.47 -10.94 5.05
N SER A 131 -5.76 -11.95 5.88
CA SER A 131 -6.43 -11.80 7.18
C SER A 131 -5.69 -10.87 8.13
N ILE A 132 -4.37 -10.73 8.03
CA ILE A 132 -3.59 -9.77 8.84
C ILE A 132 -4.03 -8.32 8.59
N GLY A 133 -4.52 -8.00 7.39
CA GLY A 133 -5.10 -6.70 7.04
C GLY A 133 -6.44 -6.42 7.72
N TYR A 134 -7.02 -7.42 8.42
CA TYR A 134 -8.28 -7.35 9.14
C TYR A 134 -8.10 -7.72 10.61
N GLY A 135 -6.99 -7.30 11.21
CA GLY A 135 -6.63 -7.62 12.60
C GLY A 135 -7.22 -6.65 13.63
N ARG A 136 -7.11 -7.04 14.92
CA ARG A 136 -7.65 -6.26 16.07
C ARG A 136 -7.15 -4.81 16.15
N ALA A 137 -6.05 -4.48 15.48
CA ALA A 137 -5.52 -3.12 15.42
C ALA A 137 -6.50 -2.10 14.78
N PHE A 138 -7.49 -2.58 14.00
CA PHE A 138 -8.52 -1.72 13.42
C PHE A 138 -9.62 -1.32 14.40
N ALA A 139 -9.91 -2.15 15.40
CA ALA A 139 -11.01 -1.92 16.35
C ALA A 139 -10.87 -0.62 17.17
N GLY A 140 -9.68 -0.04 17.23
CA GLY A 140 -9.45 1.24 17.91
C GLY A 140 -9.80 2.48 17.09
N ASN A 141 -10.14 2.37 15.81
CA ASN A 141 -10.52 3.52 14.99
C ASN A 141 -11.99 3.91 15.23
N ASP A 142 -12.27 5.20 15.19
CA ASP A 142 -13.63 5.73 15.30
C ASP A 142 -14.35 5.66 13.96
N LEU A 143 -13.61 5.84 12.84
CA LEU A 143 -14.07 5.64 11.46
C LEU A 143 -12.96 4.99 10.65
N VAL A 144 -13.32 4.03 9.79
CA VAL A 144 -12.41 3.42 8.79
C VAL A 144 -13.00 3.63 7.41
N ILE A 145 -12.22 4.29 6.55
CA ILE A 145 -12.55 4.49 5.14
C ILE A 145 -11.89 3.37 4.34
N VAL A 146 -12.71 2.64 3.60
CA VAL A 146 -12.30 1.45 2.85
C VAL A 146 -12.52 1.61 1.35
N ALA A 147 -11.76 0.85 0.57
CA ALA A 147 -11.77 0.93 -0.87
C ALA A 147 -13.04 0.35 -1.51
N GLY A 148 -13.65 -0.68 -0.91
CA GLY A 148 -14.83 -1.34 -1.48
C GLY A 148 -15.54 -2.25 -0.50
N GLU A 149 -16.63 -2.87 -1.00
CA GLU A 149 -17.53 -3.73 -0.21
C GLU A 149 -16.81 -4.99 0.32
N LYS A 150 -15.81 -5.50 -0.38
CA LYS A 150 -14.98 -6.62 0.10
C LYS A 150 -14.41 -6.34 1.49
N GLN A 151 -13.77 -5.19 1.66
CA GLN A 151 -13.18 -4.82 2.95
C GLN A 151 -14.25 -4.62 4.02
N ARG A 152 -15.36 -3.94 3.69
CA ARG A 152 -16.48 -3.74 4.60
C ARG A 152 -17.02 -5.07 5.12
N ARG A 153 -17.33 -6.02 4.23
CA ARG A 153 -17.82 -7.36 4.62
C ARG A 153 -16.81 -8.09 5.51
N ARG A 154 -15.52 -8.04 5.19
CA ARG A 154 -14.50 -8.72 5.99
C ARG A 154 -14.37 -8.13 7.40
N PHE A 155 -14.40 -6.80 7.56
CA PHE A 155 -14.38 -6.17 8.89
C PHE A 155 -15.61 -6.51 9.71
N LEU A 156 -16.78 -6.52 9.11
CA LEU A 156 -18.04 -6.89 9.79
C LEU A 156 -18.04 -8.37 10.19
N ALA A 157 -17.65 -9.26 9.28
CA ALA A 157 -17.55 -10.70 9.55
C ALA A 157 -16.54 -11.04 10.66
N ALA A 158 -15.45 -10.27 10.75
CA ALA A 158 -14.47 -10.42 11.83
C ALA A 158 -14.92 -9.81 13.18
N GLY A 159 -16.07 -9.12 13.24
CA GLY A 159 -16.57 -8.46 14.44
C GLY A 159 -15.67 -7.32 14.95
N LEU A 160 -14.85 -6.73 14.08
CA LEU A 160 -13.84 -5.73 14.45
C LEU A 160 -14.37 -4.30 14.47
N LEU A 161 -15.36 -4.02 13.64
CA LEU A 161 -15.96 -2.70 13.47
C LEU A 161 -17.48 -2.85 13.37
N ARG A 162 -18.20 -1.84 13.80
CA ARG A 162 -19.65 -1.73 13.58
C ARG A 162 -19.93 -1.08 12.21
N PRO A 163 -21.14 -1.27 11.64
CA PRO A 163 -21.50 -0.68 10.34
C PRO A 163 -21.32 0.85 10.27
N ASP A 164 -21.58 1.55 11.37
CA ASP A 164 -21.44 2.99 11.49
C ASP A 164 -19.98 3.50 11.56
N GLN A 165 -19.04 2.59 11.78
CA GLN A 165 -17.61 2.86 11.81
C GLN A 165 -16.92 2.61 10.45
N ILE A 166 -17.64 2.21 9.41
CA ILE A 166 -17.07 1.89 8.10
C ILE A 166 -17.72 2.74 7.01
N ALA A 167 -16.91 3.49 6.27
CA ALA A 167 -17.34 4.21 5.08
C ALA A 167 -16.66 3.64 3.83
N VAL A 168 -17.46 3.24 2.84
CA VAL A 168 -16.95 2.79 1.53
C VAL A 168 -16.83 3.99 0.62
N ALA A 169 -15.60 4.47 0.40
CA ALA A 169 -15.33 5.67 -0.39
C ALA A 169 -14.60 5.40 -1.71
N GLY A 170 -14.14 4.17 -1.95
CA GLY A 170 -13.25 3.87 -3.06
C GLY A 170 -11.78 4.02 -2.69
N TYR A 171 -10.91 4.10 -3.68
CA TYR A 171 -9.46 4.06 -3.47
C TYR A 171 -8.81 5.40 -3.84
N PRO A 172 -8.59 6.31 -2.86
CA PRO A 172 -8.13 7.69 -3.12
C PRO A 172 -6.80 7.79 -3.88
N LYS A 173 -5.96 6.76 -3.83
CA LYS A 173 -4.72 6.69 -4.61
C LYS A 173 -4.96 6.77 -6.11
N PHE A 174 -6.09 6.28 -6.62
CA PHE A 174 -6.41 6.33 -8.05
C PHE A 174 -6.59 7.75 -8.56
N ASP A 175 -7.07 8.65 -7.70
CA ASP A 175 -7.26 10.06 -8.07
C ASP A 175 -5.92 10.83 -8.20
N THR A 176 -4.80 10.20 -7.79
CA THR A 176 -3.47 10.83 -7.88
C THR A 176 -2.71 10.50 -9.16
N VAL A 177 -3.30 9.73 -10.08
CA VAL A 177 -2.66 9.26 -11.30
C VAL A 177 -3.63 9.24 -12.47
N ASP A 178 -3.14 9.50 -13.67
CA ASP A 178 -3.90 9.27 -14.90
C ASP A 178 -3.90 7.76 -15.22
N LEU A 179 -5.04 7.11 -14.96
CA LEU A 179 -5.21 5.67 -15.18
C LEU A 179 -5.33 5.30 -16.66
N THR A 180 -5.57 6.27 -17.56
CA THR A 180 -5.69 6.04 -19.01
C THR A 180 -4.34 5.96 -19.69
N HIS A 181 -3.35 6.68 -19.18
CA HIS A 181 -2.01 6.73 -19.73
C HIS A 181 -1.21 5.46 -19.42
N LYS A 182 -0.63 4.82 -20.45
CA LYS A 182 0.33 3.72 -20.32
C LYS A 182 1.77 4.25 -20.48
N PRO A 183 2.59 4.32 -19.42
CA PRO A 183 3.98 4.76 -19.53
C PRO A 183 4.79 3.84 -20.45
N LYS A 184 5.60 4.43 -21.36
CA LYS A 184 6.55 3.69 -22.20
C LYS A 184 7.91 3.69 -21.50
N LEU A 185 8.36 2.53 -21.01
CA LEU A 185 9.61 2.39 -20.25
C LEU A 185 10.72 1.69 -21.02
N PHE A 186 10.40 1.05 -22.15
CA PHE A 186 11.34 0.36 -23.01
C PHE A 186 11.28 0.89 -24.45
N ALA A 187 12.39 0.80 -25.17
CA ALA A 187 12.48 1.31 -26.54
C ALA A 187 11.73 0.42 -27.55
N ASP A 188 11.69 -0.88 -27.28
CA ASP A 188 11.02 -1.88 -28.12
C ASP A 188 9.52 -2.05 -27.78
N HIS A 189 8.85 -2.99 -28.44
CA HIS A 189 7.42 -3.27 -28.31
C HIS A 189 7.11 -4.65 -27.72
N LYS A 190 8.11 -5.29 -27.06
CA LYS A 190 7.88 -6.57 -26.41
C LYS A 190 6.93 -6.42 -25.23
N PRO A 191 6.15 -7.46 -24.89
CA PRO A 191 5.32 -7.44 -23.70
C PRO A 191 6.15 -7.18 -22.44
N VAL A 192 5.64 -6.30 -21.60
CA VAL A 192 6.29 -5.90 -20.35
C VAL A 192 5.71 -6.70 -19.19
N VAL A 193 6.56 -7.46 -18.51
CA VAL A 193 6.21 -8.22 -17.30
C VAL A 193 6.63 -7.43 -16.07
N LEU A 194 5.70 -7.19 -15.14
CA LEU A 194 6.00 -6.63 -13.82
C LEU A 194 6.18 -7.77 -12.81
N TYR A 195 7.38 -7.97 -12.32
CA TYR A 195 7.63 -8.89 -11.20
C TYR A 195 7.65 -8.12 -9.87
N ASN A 196 6.63 -8.39 -9.04
CA ASN A 196 6.37 -7.66 -7.79
C ASN A 196 6.28 -8.60 -6.57
N PRO A 197 7.41 -9.13 -6.05
CA PRO A 197 7.39 -9.99 -4.88
C PRO A 197 7.11 -9.22 -3.59
N HIS A 198 6.38 -9.89 -2.67
CA HIS A 198 5.98 -9.37 -1.35
C HIS A 198 7.20 -9.27 -0.40
N PRO A 199 7.19 -8.37 0.62
CA PRO A 199 8.30 -8.22 1.55
C PRO A 199 8.37 -9.31 2.62
N GLU A 200 7.24 -9.98 2.95
CA GLU A 200 7.19 -10.99 4.01
C GLU A 200 7.93 -12.27 3.60
N ALA A 201 8.95 -12.63 4.36
CA ALA A 201 9.91 -13.65 4.00
C ALA A 201 9.32 -15.07 3.82
N ARG A 202 8.17 -15.37 4.45
CA ARG A 202 7.47 -16.65 4.33
C ARG A 202 6.50 -16.71 3.16
N LEU A 203 6.14 -15.57 2.59
CA LEU A 203 5.16 -15.44 1.53
C LEU A 203 5.79 -15.02 0.20
N SER A 204 6.97 -14.40 0.28
CA SER A 204 7.66 -13.83 -0.87
C SER A 204 8.28 -14.89 -1.76
N SER A 205 7.99 -14.82 -3.03
CA SER A 205 8.67 -15.60 -4.07
C SER A 205 10.15 -15.27 -4.21
N TRP A 206 10.59 -14.09 -3.76
CA TRP A 206 11.98 -13.66 -3.82
C TRP A 206 12.95 -14.63 -3.16
N TYR A 207 12.61 -15.16 -1.98
CA TYR A 207 13.51 -15.99 -1.19
C TYR A 207 13.70 -17.40 -1.76
N GLY A 208 12.70 -17.93 -2.44
CA GLY A 208 12.77 -19.26 -3.06
C GLY A 208 13.13 -19.20 -4.54
N LEU A 209 12.42 -18.40 -5.31
CA LEU A 209 12.44 -18.42 -6.78
C LEU A 209 13.02 -17.14 -7.40
N GLY A 210 13.19 -16.06 -6.63
CA GLY A 210 13.42 -14.72 -7.18
C GLY A 210 14.66 -14.60 -8.08
N ARG A 211 15.78 -15.26 -7.74
CA ARG A 211 16.96 -15.25 -8.59
C ARG A 211 16.76 -16.02 -9.89
N ASP A 212 16.07 -17.15 -9.81
CA ASP A 212 15.81 -17.99 -10.98
C ASP A 212 14.81 -17.29 -11.92
N VAL A 213 13.85 -16.54 -11.37
CA VAL A 213 12.97 -15.66 -12.15
C VAL A 213 13.79 -14.56 -12.87
N LEU A 214 14.72 -13.90 -12.18
CA LEU A 214 15.58 -12.90 -12.84
C LEU A 214 16.45 -13.53 -13.91
N GLU A 215 16.99 -14.73 -13.68
CA GLU A 215 17.80 -15.46 -14.68
C GLU A 215 16.96 -15.86 -15.89
N PHE A 216 15.72 -16.32 -15.68
CA PHE A 216 14.77 -16.61 -16.75
C PHE A 216 14.59 -15.41 -17.69
N PHE A 217 14.32 -14.22 -17.14
CA PHE A 217 14.15 -13.02 -17.95
C PHE A 217 15.46 -12.50 -18.54
N TYR A 218 16.58 -12.67 -17.87
CA TYR A 218 17.90 -12.32 -18.40
C TYR A 218 18.26 -13.13 -19.63
N ALA A 219 17.96 -14.42 -19.60
CA ALA A 219 18.19 -15.33 -20.73
C ALA A 219 17.12 -15.20 -21.83
N SER A 220 15.89 -14.81 -21.48
CA SER A 220 14.79 -14.66 -22.45
C SER A 220 14.85 -13.32 -23.17
N ARG A 221 14.58 -13.36 -24.48
CA ARG A 221 14.46 -12.17 -25.33
C ARG A 221 13.03 -11.85 -25.73
N ASP A 222 12.06 -12.58 -25.19
CA ASP A 222 10.65 -12.52 -25.62
C ASP A 222 9.89 -11.39 -24.86
N TYR A 223 10.40 -11.02 -23.68
CA TYR A 223 9.75 -10.07 -22.77
C TYR A 223 10.71 -8.99 -22.28
N ASN A 224 10.15 -7.83 -21.94
CA ASN A 224 10.80 -6.86 -21.07
C ASN A 224 10.39 -7.11 -19.62
N LEU A 225 11.31 -7.00 -18.68
CA LEU A 225 11.05 -7.17 -17.25
C LEU A 225 11.13 -5.84 -16.51
N ILE A 226 10.10 -5.51 -15.75
CA ILE A 226 10.17 -4.56 -14.63
C ILE A 226 10.24 -5.39 -13.35
N PHE A 227 11.40 -5.43 -12.70
CA PHE A 227 11.52 -5.97 -11.36
C PHE A 227 11.32 -4.83 -10.36
N ALA A 228 10.12 -4.72 -9.82
CA ALA A 228 9.75 -3.73 -8.82
C ALA A 228 9.10 -4.43 -7.62
N PRO A 229 9.90 -5.00 -6.71
CA PRO A 229 9.41 -5.64 -5.50
C PRO A 229 8.74 -4.63 -4.60
N HIS A 230 7.94 -5.11 -3.64
CA HIS A 230 7.44 -4.24 -2.58
C HIS A 230 8.61 -3.49 -1.91
N VAL A 231 8.50 -2.17 -1.80
CA VAL A 231 9.59 -1.27 -1.39
C VAL A 231 10.26 -1.63 -0.05
N MET A 232 9.56 -2.34 0.81
CA MET A 232 10.11 -2.82 2.07
C MET A 232 11.08 -4.01 1.91
N LEU A 233 11.01 -4.76 0.80
CA LEU A 233 11.83 -5.97 0.58
C LEU A 233 13.32 -5.66 0.52
N PHE A 234 13.72 -4.56 -0.11
CA PHE A 234 15.13 -4.19 -0.27
C PHE A 234 15.62 -3.13 0.73
N ARG A 235 14.75 -2.69 1.63
CA ARG A 235 15.10 -1.70 2.64
C ARG A 235 16.06 -2.25 3.73
N ARG A 236 15.92 -3.54 4.08
CA ARG A 236 16.76 -4.21 5.06
C ARG A 236 17.33 -5.51 4.49
N ARG A 237 18.47 -5.95 5.01
CA ARG A 237 19.05 -7.25 4.66
C ARG A 237 18.46 -8.40 5.48
N LEU A 238 18.21 -8.15 6.76
CA LEU A 238 17.55 -9.11 7.65
C LEU A 238 16.06 -8.75 7.78
N HIS A 239 15.20 -9.70 7.43
CA HIS A 239 13.76 -9.62 7.60
C HIS A 239 13.32 -10.48 8.77
N ILE A 240 12.68 -9.84 9.74
CA ILE A 240 12.08 -10.51 10.91
C ILE A 240 10.57 -10.44 10.73
N SER A 241 9.92 -11.59 10.75
CA SER A 241 8.47 -11.75 10.69
C SER A 241 7.93 -12.15 12.06
N PRO A 242 7.30 -11.23 12.80
CA PRO A 242 6.58 -11.58 14.03
C PRO A 242 5.38 -12.51 13.76
N GLU A 243 4.70 -12.32 12.62
CA GLU A 243 3.55 -13.15 12.21
C GLU A 243 3.92 -14.62 12.08
N PHE A 244 5.05 -14.92 11.46
CA PHE A 244 5.51 -16.29 11.21
C PHE A 244 6.63 -16.74 12.16
N ARG A 245 7.01 -15.91 13.14
CA ARG A 245 8.12 -16.17 14.08
C ARG A 245 9.39 -16.64 13.35
N ALA A 246 9.73 -15.96 12.25
CA ALA A 246 10.81 -16.33 11.36
C ALA A 246 11.72 -15.15 11.07
N ALA A 247 12.99 -15.44 10.83
CA ALA A 247 13.96 -14.47 10.34
C ALA A 247 14.64 -15.02 9.09
N ARG A 248 14.84 -14.18 8.08
CA ARG A 248 15.53 -14.55 6.84
C ARG A 248 16.42 -13.43 6.33
N TRP A 249 17.60 -13.80 5.85
CA TRP A 249 18.49 -12.91 5.11
C TRP A 249 18.02 -12.79 3.66
N ARG A 250 17.83 -11.54 3.22
CA ARG A 250 17.53 -11.24 1.84
C ARG A 250 18.81 -11.35 1.00
N ARG A 251 18.73 -12.07 -0.12
CA ARG A 251 19.79 -12.15 -1.12
C ARG A 251 19.83 -10.85 -1.95
N ASP A 252 21.03 -10.42 -2.32
CA ASP A 252 21.21 -9.26 -3.19
C ASP A 252 20.96 -9.60 -4.66
N ILE A 253 20.67 -8.57 -5.45
CA ILE A 253 20.46 -8.66 -6.90
C ILE A 253 21.84 -8.61 -7.57
N PRO A 254 22.24 -9.61 -8.36
CA PRO A 254 23.46 -9.57 -9.16
C PRO A 254 23.49 -8.35 -10.11
N ALA A 255 24.67 -7.72 -10.23
CA ALA A 255 24.85 -6.52 -11.03
C ALA A 255 24.47 -6.71 -12.51
N LYS A 256 24.75 -7.88 -13.09
CA LYS A 256 24.48 -8.22 -14.50
C LYS A 256 23.04 -7.92 -14.95
N TYR A 257 22.05 -7.96 -14.02
CA TYR A 257 20.66 -7.69 -14.37
C TYR A 257 20.36 -6.19 -14.50
N ARG A 258 21.16 -5.33 -13.84
CA ARG A 258 20.98 -3.86 -13.88
C ARG A 258 21.46 -3.26 -15.20
N ASP A 259 22.44 -3.90 -15.83
CA ASP A 259 23.04 -3.46 -17.09
C ASP A 259 22.34 -4.07 -18.32
N CYS A 260 21.21 -4.76 -18.10
CA CYS A 260 20.49 -5.45 -19.13
C CYS A 260 19.38 -4.55 -19.74
N PRO A 261 19.41 -4.22 -21.05
CA PRO A 261 18.53 -3.21 -21.64
C PRO A 261 17.03 -3.58 -21.64
N HIS A 262 16.70 -4.88 -21.53
CA HIS A 262 15.31 -5.36 -21.43
C HIS A 262 14.89 -5.68 -19.99
N MET A 263 15.69 -5.26 -18.99
CA MET A 263 15.37 -5.43 -17.56
C MET A 263 15.52 -4.09 -16.83
N LEU A 264 14.43 -3.59 -16.26
CA LEU A 264 14.42 -2.46 -15.37
C LEU A 264 14.36 -2.97 -13.94
N ILE A 265 15.43 -2.71 -13.16
CA ILE A 265 15.54 -3.15 -11.76
C ILE A 265 15.36 -1.94 -10.85
N ASP A 266 14.21 -1.86 -10.19
CA ASP A 266 13.89 -0.81 -9.24
C ASP A 266 13.47 -1.39 -7.89
N THR A 267 14.17 -1.00 -6.85
CA THR A 267 13.95 -1.52 -5.49
C THR A 267 13.31 -0.52 -4.54
N GLY A 268 12.76 0.60 -5.07
CA GLY A 268 12.05 1.54 -4.22
C GLY A 268 12.05 3.00 -4.64
N SER A 269 12.13 3.32 -5.92
CA SER A 269 11.93 4.69 -6.41
C SER A 269 10.46 5.13 -6.29
N ALA A 270 10.19 6.39 -6.62
CA ALA A 270 8.83 6.94 -6.67
C ALA A 270 7.93 6.18 -7.65
N ALA A 271 8.48 5.67 -8.77
CA ALA A 271 7.76 4.91 -9.78
C ALA A 271 7.19 3.57 -9.26
N SER A 272 7.80 3.01 -8.20
CA SER A 272 7.27 1.84 -7.48
C SER A 272 6.04 2.16 -6.63
N LEU A 273 5.76 3.46 -6.36
CA LEU A 273 4.72 3.91 -5.44
C LEU A 273 3.54 4.58 -6.14
N ASP A 274 3.76 5.16 -7.33
CA ASP A 274 2.80 6.00 -8.05
C ASP A 274 2.06 5.27 -9.18
N MET A 275 2.08 3.96 -9.17
CA MET A 275 1.47 3.08 -10.19
C MET A 275 2.13 3.15 -11.58
N THR A 276 3.28 3.79 -11.75
CA THR A 276 3.98 3.84 -13.05
C THR A 276 4.19 2.43 -13.60
N TYR A 277 4.67 1.51 -12.78
CA TYR A 277 4.98 0.14 -13.20
C TYR A 277 3.73 -0.72 -13.42
N THR A 278 2.73 -0.61 -12.56
CA THR A 278 1.45 -1.33 -12.76
C THR A 278 0.71 -0.85 -14.00
N ARG A 279 0.85 0.41 -14.39
CA ARG A 279 0.26 0.95 -15.64
C ARG A 279 1.06 0.57 -16.88
N ALA A 280 2.40 0.53 -16.78
CA ALA A 280 3.28 0.21 -17.92
C ALA A 280 3.25 -1.26 -18.32
N ALA A 281 3.05 -2.17 -17.36
CA ALA A 281 3.13 -3.61 -17.60
C ALA A 281 1.93 -4.16 -18.38
N ASP A 282 2.20 -5.20 -19.18
CA ASP A 282 1.19 -5.99 -19.88
C ASP A 282 0.79 -7.25 -19.10
N ILE A 283 1.74 -7.81 -18.34
CA ILE A 283 1.57 -9.04 -17.56
C ILE A 283 2.02 -8.77 -16.13
N TYR A 284 1.24 -9.22 -15.14
CA TYR A 284 1.64 -9.22 -13.74
C TYR A 284 2.23 -10.57 -13.36
N LEU A 285 3.40 -10.56 -12.75
CA LEU A 285 4.03 -11.70 -12.11
C LEU A 285 4.25 -11.35 -10.63
N GLY A 286 3.72 -12.14 -9.72
CA GLY A 286 3.85 -11.84 -8.30
C GLY A 286 3.48 -13.01 -7.41
N ASP A 287 3.37 -12.74 -6.13
CA ASP A 287 2.99 -13.74 -5.13
C ASP A 287 1.74 -13.28 -4.33
N VAL A 288 1.88 -12.68 -3.16
CA VAL A 288 0.76 -12.29 -2.29
C VAL A 288 0.61 -10.77 -2.13
N SER A 289 1.15 -9.99 -3.05
CA SER A 289 1.06 -8.53 -3.01
C SER A 289 -0.33 -8.03 -3.41
N SER A 290 -0.93 -7.17 -2.58
CA SER A 290 -2.19 -6.48 -2.90
C SER A 290 -2.09 -5.52 -4.11
N GLN A 291 -0.89 -5.21 -4.57
CA GLN A 291 -0.66 -4.36 -5.74
C GLN A 291 -1.21 -4.97 -7.04
N VAL A 292 -1.48 -6.27 -7.05
CA VAL A 292 -2.20 -6.93 -8.15
C VAL A 292 -3.57 -6.28 -8.42
N TYR A 293 -4.28 -5.81 -7.41
CA TYR A 293 -5.56 -5.14 -7.60
C TYR A 293 -5.41 -3.79 -8.32
N GLU A 294 -4.33 -3.05 -8.02
CA GLU A 294 -3.99 -1.83 -8.77
C GLU A 294 -3.65 -2.13 -10.24
N PHE A 295 -3.03 -3.28 -10.52
CA PHE A 295 -2.78 -3.73 -11.88
C PHE A 295 -4.08 -4.13 -12.59
N LEU A 296 -4.99 -4.82 -11.91
CA LEU A 296 -6.22 -5.38 -12.46
C LEU A 296 -7.32 -4.36 -12.76
N ILE A 297 -7.17 -3.06 -12.40
CA ILE A 297 -8.12 -2.02 -12.84
C ILE A 297 -8.38 -2.09 -14.36
N ARG A 298 -7.41 -2.54 -15.11
CA ARG A 298 -7.53 -2.99 -16.49
C ARG A 298 -7.26 -4.49 -16.52
N PRO A 299 -8.26 -5.35 -16.84
CA PRO A 299 -8.07 -6.80 -16.89
C PRO A 299 -6.95 -7.19 -17.85
N ARG A 300 -5.94 -7.88 -17.33
CA ARG A 300 -4.71 -8.26 -18.06
C ARG A 300 -4.16 -9.58 -17.51
N PRO A 301 -3.30 -10.29 -18.25
CA PRO A 301 -2.66 -11.50 -17.80
C PRO A 301 -1.99 -11.37 -16.43
N CYS A 302 -2.28 -12.36 -15.55
CA CYS A 302 -1.62 -12.50 -14.25
C CYS A 302 -1.07 -13.92 -14.10
N VAL A 303 0.16 -14.01 -13.57
CA VAL A 303 0.80 -15.26 -13.16
C VAL A 303 1.24 -15.12 -11.71
N PHE A 304 0.88 -16.08 -10.88
CA PHE A 304 1.19 -16.09 -9.45
C PHE A 304 2.19 -17.19 -9.11
N LEU A 305 3.22 -16.84 -8.34
CA LEU A 305 4.27 -17.75 -7.89
C LEU A 305 3.92 -18.32 -6.52
N ASN A 306 3.51 -19.58 -6.46
CA ASN A 306 3.31 -20.31 -5.21
C ASN A 306 4.65 -20.87 -4.67
N ALA A 307 5.57 -19.99 -4.36
CA ALA A 307 6.93 -20.34 -3.92
C ALA A 307 7.01 -21.01 -2.54
N HIS A 308 5.92 -21.09 -1.81
CA HIS A 308 5.84 -21.60 -0.44
C HIS A 308 4.81 -22.71 -0.25
N GLY A 309 4.24 -23.23 -1.34
CA GLY A 309 3.34 -24.39 -1.30
C GLY A 309 2.01 -24.11 -0.61
N ALA A 310 1.47 -22.91 -0.74
CA ALA A 310 0.20 -22.56 -0.10
C ALA A 310 -0.97 -23.36 -0.65
N ALA A 311 -1.81 -23.89 0.23
CA ALA A 311 -3.13 -24.42 -0.11
C ALA A 311 -4.09 -23.25 -0.35
N TRP A 312 -4.04 -22.67 -1.54
CA TRP A 312 -4.69 -21.40 -1.86
C TRP A 312 -6.14 -21.53 -2.34
N ARG A 313 -6.51 -22.67 -2.94
CA ARG A 313 -7.86 -22.87 -3.47
C ARG A 313 -8.89 -22.83 -2.35
N GLY A 314 -9.91 -21.95 -2.50
CA GLY A 314 -10.93 -21.73 -1.47
C GLY A 314 -10.45 -20.93 -0.25
N ASN A 315 -9.18 -20.54 -0.20
CA ASN A 315 -8.66 -19.72 0.89
C ASN A 315 -8.85 -18.23 0.58
N PRO A 316 -9.63 -17.48 1.38
CA PRO A 316 -9.92 -16.07 1.15
C PRO A 316 -8.67 -15.17 1.17
N ASP A 317 -7.58 -15.58 1.82
CA ASP A 317 -6.34 -14.83 1.87
C ASP A 317 -5.55 -14.84 0.54
N TYR A 318 -5.94 -15.74 -0.37
CA TYR A 318 -5.38 -15.89 -1.71
C TYR A 318 -6.43 -15.70 -2.82
N ALA A 319 -7.56 -15.02 -2.52
CA ALA A 319 -8.67 -14.91 -3.48
C ALA A 319 -8.24 -14.30 -4.83
N PHE A 320 -7.28 -13.37 -4.83
CA PHE A 320 -6.73 -12.77 -6.05
C PHE A 320 -6.00 -13.77 -6.98
N TRP A 321 -5.56 -14.94 -6.48
CA TRP A 321 -4.93 -15.97 -7.32
C TRP A 321 -5.93 -16.63 -8.27
N ASN A 322 -7.24 -16.48 -8.05
CA ASN A 322 -8.26 -16.88 -9.02
C ASN A 322 -8.30 -15.95 -10.26
N CYS A 323 -7.56 -14.84 -10.25
CA CYS A 323 -7.47 -13.88 -11.35
C CYS A 323 -6.39 -14.25 -12.38
N GLY A 324 -5.69 -15.38 -12.25
CA GLY A 324 -4.63 -15.79 -13.17
C GLY A 324 -4.11 -17.20 -12.94
N LEU A 325 -3.07 -17.56 -13.69
CA LEU A 325 -2.38 -18.83 -13.55
C LEU A 325 -1.52 -18.85 -12.28
N VAL A 326 -1.51 -19.99 -11.58
CA VAL A 326 -0.62 -20.21 -10.42
C VAL A 326 0.41 -21.27 -10.80
N VAL A 327 1.69 -20.94 -10.64
CA VAL A 327 2.83 -21.82 -10.93
C VAL A 327 3.70 -21.95 -9.69
N GLU A 328 4.38 -23.10 -9.57
CA GLU A 328 5.23 -23.43 -8.42
C GLU A 328 6.72 -23.44 -8.77
N ARG A 329 7.04 -23.49 -10.05
CA ARG A 329 8.40 -23.61 -10.58
C ARG A 329 8.65 -22.56 -11.64
N VAL A 330 9.90 -22.13 -11.78
CA VAL A 330 10.32 -21.19 -12.82
C VAL A 330 10.24 -21.82 -14.22
N ASP A 331 10.43 -23.13 -14.34
CA ASP A 331 10.28 -23.86 -15.61
C ASP A 331 8.88 -23.71 -16.22
N ASP A 332 7.85 -23.52 -15.37
CA ASP A 332 6.46 -23.35 -15.79
C ASP A 332 6.15 -21.91 -16.23
N LEU A 333 7.07 -20.95 -16.05
CA LEU A 333 6.82 -19.55 -16.41
C LEU A 333 6.63 -19.33 -17.91
N ARG A 334 7.46 -19.97 -18.76
CA ARG A 334 7.36 -19.76 -20.22
C ARG A 334 5.99 -20.13 -20.75
N PRO A 335 5.45 -21.35 -20.51
CA PRO A 335 4.09 -21.67 -20.93
C PRO A 335 3.02 -20.81 -20.26
N ALA A 336 3.20 -20.45 -18.97
CA ALA A 336 2.23 -19.62 -18.26
C ALA A 336 2.15 -18.19 -18.80
N LEU A 337 3.28 -17.56 -19.15
CA LEU A 337 3.30 -16.22 -19.74
C LEU A 337 2.75 -16.17 -21.16
N ALA A 338 2.88 -17.28 -21.92
CA ALA A 338 2.39 -17.39 -23.29
C ALA A 338 0.94 -17.91 -23.41
N ALA A 339 0.33 -18.32 -22.30
CA ALA A 339 -1.01 -18.91 -22.29
C ALA A 339 -2.09 -17.86 -22.66
N ASP A 340 -3.26 -18.36 -23.10
CA ASP A 340 -4.46 -17.53 -23.20
C ASP A 340 -5.04 -17.25 -21.80
N HIS A 341 -5.03 -15.99 -21.40
CA HIS A 341 -5.56 -15.52 -20.13
C HIS A 341 -6.99 -14.99 -20.20
N ALA A 342 -7.66 -15.06 -21.36
CA ALA A 342 -9.01 -14.51 -21.53
C ALA A 342 -10.04 -15.17 -20.60
N THR A 343 -9.86 -16.44 -20.26
CA THR A 343 -10.71 -17.20 -19.33
C THR A 343 -10.75 -16.59 -17.91
N TYR A 344 -9.71 -15.83 -17.51
CA TYR A 344 -9.66 -15.19 -16.19
C TYR A 344 -10.35 -13.82 -16.12
N ARG A 345 -10.68 -13.24 -17.28
CA ARG A 345 -11.25 -11.88 -17.36
C ARG A 345 -12.53 -11.70 -16.51
N PRO A 346 -13.51 -12.60 -16.51
CA PRO A 346 -14.71 -12.46 -15.67
C PRO A 346 -14.37 -12.43 -14.17
N ALA A 347 -13.41 -13.28 -13.73
CA ALA A 347 -12.94 -13.30 -12.33
C ALA A 347 -12.21 -12.02 -11.96
N GLN A 348 -11.36 -11.47 -12.86
CA GLN A 348 -10.65 -10.21 -12.67
C GLN A 348 -11.61 -9.04 -12.52
N GLU A 349 -12.60 -8.92 -13.42
CA GLU A 349 -13.62 -7.87 -13.37
C GLU A 349 -14.47 -7.95 -12.10
N ALA A 350 -14.86 -9.16 -11.69
CA ALA A 350 -15.59 -9.37 -10.45
C ALA A 350 -14.75 -8.98 -9.21
N ALA A 351 -13.48 -9.37 -9.18
CA ALA A 351 -12.56 -9.06 -8.10
C ALA A 351 -12.31 -7.53 -7.98
N VAL A 352 -12.20 -6.83 -9.10
CA VAL A 352 -12.03 -5.36 -9.11
C VAL A 352 -13.29 -4.66 -8.63
N ARG A 353 -14.49 -5.04 -9.13
CA ARG A 353 -15.77 -4.47 -8.68
C ARG A 353 -16.01 -4.66 -7.19
N ASP A 354 -15.60 -5.79 -6.64
CA ASP A 354 -15.73 -6.08 -5.21
C ASP A 354 -14.71 -5.34 -4.36
N THR A 355 -13.51 -5.11 -4.91
CA THR A 355 -12.39 -4.48 -4.20
C THR A 355 -12.50 -2.95 -4.20
N PHE A 356 -12.95 -2.35 -5.30
CA PHE A 356 -12.98 -0.90 -5.47
C PHE A 356 -14.39 -0.40 -5.78
N SER A 357 -14.90 0.43 -4.88
CA SER A 357 -16.15 1.15 -5.14
C SER A 357 -15.88 2.30 -6.12
N VAL A 358 -16.60 2.30 -7.23
CA VAL A 358 -16.63 3.39 -8.21
C VAL A 358 -17.87 4.23 -7.96
N GLY A 359 -17.79 5.55 -8.12
CA GLY A 359 -18.89 6.49 -8.00
C GLY A 359 -18.71 7.67 -8.94
N GLU A 360 -19.69 8.56 -9.00
CA GLU A 360 -19.66 9.76 -9.83
C GLU A 360 -18.56 10.74 -9.40
N LEU A 361 -18.33 10.86 -8.10
CA LEU A 361 -17.28 11.70 -7.54
C LEU A 361 -15.98 10.90 -7.35
N PRO A 362 -14.81 11.57 -7.38
CA PRO A 362 -13.52 10.98 -7.02
C PRO A 362 -13.55 10.29 -5.66
N ALA A 363 -12.78 9.24 -5.47
CA ALA A 363 -12.70 8.53 -4.20
C ALA A 363 -12.19 9.41 -3.05
N SER A 364 -11.28 10.34 -3.35
CA SER A 364 -10.79 11.34 -2.39
C SER A 364 -11.88 12.29 -1.91
N THR A 365 -12.78 12.72 -2.80
CA THR A 365 -13.94 13.55 -2.45
C THR A 365 -14.92 12.76 -1.58
N ARG A 366 -15.27 11.55 -1.98
CA ARG A 366 -16.17 10.68 -1.19
C ARG A 366 -15.58 10.34 0.19
N ALA A 367 -14.26 10.18 0.28
CA ALA A 367 -13.58 9.99 1.56
C ALA A 367 -13.65 11.25 2.43
N ALA A 368 -13.44 12.43 1.86
CA ALA A 368 -13.59 13.71 2.55
C ALA A 368 -15.01 13.94 3.07
N ASP A 369 -16.02 13.65 2.24
CA ASP A 369 -17.44 13.72 2.62
C ASP A 369 -17.75 12.78 3.80
N ALA A 370 -17.23 11.55 3.77
CA ALA A 370 -17.41 10.59 4.85
C ALA A 370 -16.78 11.09 6.18
N VAL A 371 -15.58 11.68 6.11
CA VAL A 371 -14.92 12.32 7.27
C VAL A 371 -15.76 13.49 7.79
N ALA A 372 -16.20 14.37 6.89
CA ALA A 372 -16.99 15.55 7.24
C ALA A 372 -18.32 15.15 7.89
N GLN A 373 -19.07 14.23 7.30
CA GLN A 373 -20.32 13.71 7.84
C GLN A 373 -20.14 13.07 9.22
N TYR A 374 -19.09 12.29 9.40
CA TYR A 374 -18.78 11.67 10.68
C TYR A 374 -18.51 12.73 11.75
N LEU A 375 -17.69 13.75 11.45
CA LEU A 375 -17.31 14.77 12.39
C LEU A 375 -18.43 15.78 12.69
N THR A 376 -19.35 16.04 11.76
CA THR A 376 -20.47 16.98 11.97
C THR A 376 -21.63 16.39 12.77
N ARG A 377 -21.80 15.06 12.80
CA ARG A 377 -22.82 14.36 13.59
C ARG A 377 -22.50 14.32 15.10
N MET A 378 -21.34 14.78 15.48
CA MET A 378 -20.81 14.79 16.85
C MET A 378 -20.83 16.21 17.41
#